data_c7407dd0aac81ecd81d4ad1412bae004
#
_entry.id   c7407dd0aac81ecd81d4ad1412bae004
#
_cell.length_a   1.000
_cell.length_b   1.000
_cell.length_c   1.000
_cell.angle_alpha   90.00
_cell.angle_beta   90.00
_cell.angle_gamma   90.00
#
_symmetry.space_group_name_H-M   'P 1'
#
loop_
_entity.id
_entity.type
_entity.pdbx_description
1 polymer ?
#
loop_
_entity_poly.entity_id
_entity_poly.type
_entity_poly.pdbx_seq_one_letter_code
_entity_poly.pdbx_strand_id
1 'polypeptide(L)'
;MIGLLGKKLGHTRVYDASGNAIAVTVVLAGPNRVLQVKLKDGKDGYNAVQLGFDDQKAQRLTKAVLGHVTKHKGAPVKRIREFRDFSLTVKPGDIVGPDIFAVGDFVDAIGTTKGRGFEGVVARWSFAGGDATHGCKGWKRQIGRASCRERV
;
A
#
# COMPACT_ATOMS: atom_id res chain seq x y z
N MET A 1 2.14 0.22 17.51
CA MET A 1 1.88 0.85 16.18
C MET A 1 0.43 0.62 15.81
N ILE A 2 -0.28 1.62 15.27
CA ILE A 2 -1.65 1.47 14.75
C ILE A 2 -1.57 1.62 13.24
N GLY A 3 -2.25 0.76 12.49
CA GLY A 3 -2.27 0.83 11.04
C GLY A 3 -3.49 0.15 10.44
N LEU A 4 -3.95 0.62 9.30
CA LEU A 4 -5.06 0.07 8.53
C LEU A 4 -4.67 -0.15 7.08
N LEU A 5 -5.36 -1.07 6.44
CA LEU A 5 -5.35 -1.20 4.99
C LEU A 5 -6.42 -0.29 4.40
N GLY A 6 -6.07 0.39 3.32
CA GLY A 6 -6.99 1.27 2.65
C GLY A 6 -6.80 1.32 1.14
N LYS A 7 -7.74 1.95 0.46
CA LYS A 7 -7.73 2.17 -0.97
C LYS A 7 -7.90 3.66 -1.25
N LYS A 8 -6.94 4.25 -1.95
CA LYS A 8 -7.05 5.62 -2.42
C LYS A 8 -8.19 5.72 -3.43
N LEU A 9 -9.16 6.57 -3.18
CA LEU A 9 -10.27 6.84 -4.08
C LEU A 9 -9.94 7.99 -5.02
N GLY A 10 -9.34 9.06 -4.51
CA GLY A 10 -8.98 10.21 -5.32
C GLY A 10 -8.54 11.41 -4.51
N HIS A 11 -8.47 12.55 -5.17
CA HIS A 11 -8.21 13.85 -4.57
C HIS A 11 -9.46 14.72 -4.70
N THR A 12 -9.72 15.53 -3.70
CA THR A 12 -10.77 16.55 -3.72
C THR A 12 -10.31 17.76 -2.90
N ARG A 13 -11.15 18.72 -2.77
CA ARG A 13 -10.97 19.89 -1.90
C ARG A 13 -12.14 19.99 -0.93
N VAL A 14 -11.84 20.38 0.28
CA VAL A 14 -12.82 20.67 1.34
C VAL A 14 -12.62 22.11 1.75
N TYR A 15 -13.69 22.79 2.08
CA TYR A 15 -13.63 24.15 2.58
C TYR A 15 -13.70 24.14 4.10
N ASP A 16 -12.81 24.85 4.71
CA ASP A 16 -12.77 25.06 6.15
C ASP A 16 -13.86 26.12 6.56
N ALA A 17 -14.11 26.28 7.85
CA ALA A 17 -15.05 27.24 8.38
C ALA A 17 -14.75 28.71 7.99
N SER A 18 -13.49 29.01 7.70
CA SER A 18 -13.01 30.33 7.20
C SER A 18 -13.14 30.48 5.69
N GLY A 19 -13.65 29.48 4.97
CA GLY A 19 -13.81 29.52 3.51
C GLY A 19 -12.54 29.16 2.71
N ASN A 20 -11.45 28.77 3.37
CA ASN A 20 -10.22 28.37 2.67
C ASN A 20 -10.38 26.97 2.04
N ALA A 21 -9.90 26.82 0.83
CA ALA A 21 -9.89 25.54 0.13
C ALA A 21 -8.70 24.70 0.55
N ILE A 22 -8.94 23.55 1.17
CA ILE A 22 -7.92 22.59 1.60
C ILE A 22 -7.93 21.40 0.65
N ALA A 23 -6.77 21.10 0.03
CA ALA A 23 -6.62 19.91 -0.80
C ALA A 23 -6.56 18.65 0.08
N VAL A 24 -7.44 17.68 -0.21
CA VAL A 24 -7.52 16.43 0.56
C VAL A 24 -7.43 15.21 -0.35
N THR A 25 -6.88 14.13 0.20
CA THR A 25 -6.90 12.80 -0.40
C THR A 25 -7.95 11.94 0.29
N VAL A 26 -8.87 11.37 -0.47
CA VAL A 26 -9.90 10.48 0.06
C VAL A 26 -9.39 9.04 0.00
N VAL A 27 -9.38 8.40 1.16
CA VAL A 27 -8.96 7.01 1.33
C VAL A 27 -10.09 6.22 1.97
N LEU A 28 -10.49 5.11 1.35
CA LEU A 28 -11.39 4.14 1.94
C LEU A 28 -10.55 3.22 2.85
N ALA A 29 -10.66 3.39 4.17
CA ALA A 29 -9.83 2.70 5.16
C ALA A 29 -10.59 1.63 5.97
N GLY A 30 -11.60 1.00 5.40
CA GLY A 30 -12.36 -0.05 6.09
C GLY A 30 -13.42 -0.68 5.20
N PRO A 31 -14.04 -1.76 5.66
CA PRO A 31 -13.75 -2.51 6.90
C PRO A 31 -12.47 -3.37 6.78
N ASN A 32 -11.64 -3.37 7.84
CA ASN A 32 -10.48 -4.25 7.95
C ASN A 32 -10.84 -5.42 8.88
N ARG A 33 -10.76 -6.63 8.40
CA ARG A 33 -11.05 -7.85 9.17
C ARG A 33 -9.78 -8.37 9.82
N VAL A 34 -9.81 -8.61 11.12
CA VAL A 34 -8.71 -9.28 11.83
C VAL A 34 -8.76 -10.77 11.50
N LEU A 35 -7.77 -11.25 10.75
CA LEU A 35 -7.69 -12.66 10.38
C LEU A 35 -6.97 -13.47 11.45
N GLN A 36 -5.81 -13.02 11.90
CA GLN A 36 -4.97 -13.72 12.86
C GLN A 36 -4.28 -12.74 13.80
N VAL A 37 -4.18 -13.13 15.06
CA VAL A 37 -3.35 -12.46 16.05
C VAL A 37 -2.16 -13.39 16.36
N LYS A 38 -0.96 -12.88 16.19
CA LYS A 38 0.30 -13.57 16.49
C LYS A 38 0.86 -13.03 17.80
N LEU A 39 1.30 -13.92 18.66
CA LEU A 39 1.90 -13.60 19.95
C LEU A 39 3.34 -14.07 19.98
N LYS A 40 4.19 -13.36 20.72
CA LYS A 40 5.61 -13.66 20.86
C LYS A 40 5.87 -15.06 21.43
N ASP A 41 4.99 -15.49 22.33
CA ASP A 41 5.09 -16.82 22.97
C ASP A 41 4.57 -17.96 22.08
N GLY A 42 4.04 -17.63 20.90
CA GLY A 42 3.55 -18.59 19.92
C GLY A 42 4.62 -19.08 18.95
N LYS A 43 4.19 -19.87 17.96
CA LYS A 43 5.08 -20.44 16.93
C LYS A 43 5.82 -19.38 16.09
N ASP A 44 5.24 -18.19 15.95
CA ASP A 44 5.77 -17.12 15.11
C ASP A 44 6.89 -16.32 15.80
N GLY A 45 6.95 -16.29 17.13
CA GLY A 45 8.01 -15.63 17.91
C GLY A 45 7.96 -14.08 17.90
N TYR A 46 6.88 -13.47 17.44
CA TYR A 46 6.69 -12.02 17.43
C TYR A 46 5.22 -11.63 17.56
N ASN A 47 4.98 -10.39 18.01
CA ASN A 47 3.65 -9.85 18.13
C ASN A 47 3.23 -9.18 16.80
N ALA A 48 2.11 -9.62 16.24
CA ALA A 48 1.54 -8.98 15.05
C ALA A 48 0.04 -9.27 14.93
N VAL A 49 -0.64 -8.41 14.21
CA VAL A 49 -2.03 -8.59 13.81
C VAL A 49 -2.10 -8.63 12.28
N GLN A 50 -2.72 -9.66 11.76
CA GLN A 50 -2.96 -9.81 10.33
C GLN A 50 -4.34 -9.27 9.98
N LEU A 51 -4.36 -8.23 9.14
CA LEU A 51 -5.58 -7.60 8.66
C LEU A 51 -5.87 -8.00 7.22
N GLY A 52 -7.16 -8.21 6.93
CA GLY A 52 -7.69 -8.44 5.60
C GLY A 52 -8.57 -7.28 5.14
N PHE A 53 -8.43 -6.87 3.88
CA PHE A 53 -9.15 -5.75 3.29
C PHE A 53 -9.59 -6.04 1.86
N ASP A 54 -10.69 -5.42 1.43
CA ASP A 54 -11.29 -5.54 0.10
C ASP A 54 -11.87 -6.95 -0.12
N ASP A 55 -13.14 -7.13 0.21
CA ASP A 55 -13.83 -8.42 0.07
C ASP A 55 -13.82 -8.91 -1.37
N GLN A 56 -13.54 -10.19 -1.57
CA GLN A 56 -13.39 -10.80 -2.89
C GLN A 56 -14.20 -12.09 -2.99
N LYS A 57 -14.65 -12.42 -4.20
CA LYS A 57 -15.27 -13.73 -4.46
C LYS A 57 -14.21 -14.84 -4.29
N ALA A 58 -14.58 -15.93 -3.61
CA ALA A 58 -13.68 -17.05 -3.35
C ALA A 58 -13.03 -17.62 -4.63
N GLN A 59 -13.76 -17.62 -5.74
CA GLN A 59 -13.29 -18.09 -7.06
C GLN A 59 -12.10 -17.28 -7.62
N ARG A 60 -11.91 -16.05 -7.17
CA ARG A 60 -10.80 -15.18 -7.61
C ARG A 60 -9.55 -15.28 -6.72
N LEU A 61 -9.63 -16.06 -5.68
CA LEU A 61 -8.51 -16.30 -4.78
C LEU A 61 -7.80 -17.60 -5.12
N THR A 62 -6.49 -17.65 -4.89
CA THR A 62 -5.75 -18.90 -5.00
C THR A 62 -6.16 -19.85 -3.88
N LYS A 63 -6.08 -21.17 -4.12
CA LYS A 63 -6.44 -22.20 -3.13
C LYS A 63 -5.65 -22.03 -1.81
N ALA A 64 -4.39 -21.60 -1.90
CA ALA A 64 -3.54 -21.37 -0.73
C ALA A 64 -4.06 -20.23 0.15
N VAL A 65 -4.39 -19.06 -0.46
CA VAL A 65 -4.94 -17.91 0.27
C VAL A 65 -6.32 -18.24 0.83
N LEU A 66 -7.17 -18.91 0.04
CA LEU A 66 -8.49 -19.31 0.50
C LEU A 66 -8.38 -20.26 1.70
N GLY A 67 -7.50 -21.27 1.63
CA GLY A 67 -7.25 -22.19 2.75
C GLY A 67 -6.75 -21.46 4.01
N HIS A 68 -5.86 -20.49 3.87
CA HIS A 68 -5.39 -19.67 4.99
C HIS A 68 -6.54 -18.89 5.65
N VAL A 69 -7.32 -18.17 4.85
CA VAL A 69 -8.43 -17.35 5.36
C VAL A 69 -9.53 -18.24 6.00
N THR A 70 -9.86 -19.36 5.37
CA THR A 70 -10.85 -20.31 5.91
C THR A 70 -10.39 -20.92 7.24
N LYS A 71 -9.10 -21.24 7.38
CA LYS A 71 -8.51 -21.74 8.63
C LYS A 71 -8.73 -20.78 9.80
N HIS A 72 -8.68 -19.49 9.54
CA HIS A 72 -8.89 -18.44 10.54
C HIS A 72 -10.35 -17.94 10.59
N LYS A 73 -11.29 -18.67 9.99
CA LYS A 73 -12.73 -18.33 9.95
C LYS A 73 -13.01 -16.93 9.38
N GLY A 74 -12.11 -16.42 8.55
CA GLY A 74 -12.24 -15.13 7.88
C GLY A 74 -13.06 -15.21 6.60
N ALA A 75 -13.56 -14.06 6.15
CA ALA A 75 -14.17 -13.92 4.83
C ALA A 75 -13.08 -13.79 3.74
N PRO A 76 -13.35 -14.22 2.49
CA PRO A 76 -12.40 -14.08 1.39
C PRO A 76 -12.07 -12.61 1.13
N VAL A 77 -10.80 -12.24 1.29
CA VAL A 77 -10.30 -10.87 1.12
C VAL A 77 -9.17 -10.81 0.09
N LYS A 78 -9.08 -9.68 -0.59
CA LYS A 78 -8.12 -9.48 -1.68
C LYS A 78 -6.72 -9.12 -1.19
N ARG A 79 -6.62 -8.39 -0.10
CA ARG A 79 -5.37 -7.90 0.44
C ARG A 79 -5.23 -8.35 1.89
N ILE A 80 -4.07 -8.92 2.20
CA ILE A 80 -3.72 -9.36 3.54
C ILE A 80 -2.35 -8.75 3.87
N ARG A 81 -2.23 -8.13 5.04
CA ARG A 81 -0.98 -7.58 5.56
C ARG A 81 -0.90 -7.76 7.06
N GLU A 82 0.32 -7.83 7.56
CA GLU A 82 0.63 -7.91 8.98
C GLU A 82 1.15 -6.57 9.49
N PHE A 83 0.65 -6.18 10.65
CA PHE A 83 1.13 -5.04 11.39
C PHE A 83 1.79 -5.54 12.67
N ARG A 84 3.08 -5.31 12.80
CA ARG A 84 3.85 -5.68 14.00
C ARG A 84 3.59 -4.70 15.13
N ASP A 85 3.67 -5.19 16.35
CA ASP A 85 3.49 -4.41 17.58
C ASP A 85 2.21 -3.54 17.55
N PHE A 86 1.12 -4.18 17.15
CA PHE A 86 -0.19 -3.52 17.04
C PHE A 86 -0.67 -3.11 18.43
N SER A 87 -0.97 -1.83 18.63
CA SER A 87 -1.25 -1.26 19.96
C SER A 87 -2.66 -1.56 20.47
N LEU A 88 -3.60 -1.93 19.60
CA LEU A 88 -4.96 -2.26 19.98
C LEU A 88 -5.09 -3.74 20.33
N THR A 89 -5.84 -4.03 21.40
CA THR A 89 -6.21 -5.40 21.75
C THR A 89 -7.39 -5.83 20.90
N VAL A 90 -7.13 -6.69 19.91
CA VAL A 90 -8.12 -7.19 18.95
C VAL A 90 -8.16 -8.72 18.96
N LYS A 91 -9.30 -9.28 18.60
CA LYS A 91 -9.50 -10.73 18.47
C LYS A 91 -9.68 -11.12 17.00
N PRO A 92 -9.33 -12.34 16.61
CA PRO A 92 -9.66 -12.87 15.29
C PRO A 92 -11.16 -12.78 15.01
N GLY A 93 -11.53 -12.20 13.87
CA GLY A 93 -12.93 -11.94 13.50
C GLY A 93 -13.41 -10.51 13.75
N ASP A 94 -12.70 -9.73 14.55
CA ASP A 94 -13.06 -8.32 14.77
C ASP A 94 -12.93 -7.51 13.48
N ILE A 95 -13.67 -6.42 13.40
CA ILE A 95 -13.62 -5.47 12.30
C ILE A 95 -13.05 -4.16 12.82
N VAL A 96 -12.02 -3.67 12.18
CA VAL A 96 -11.35 -2.40 12.53
C VAL A 96 -11.59 -1.41 11.39
N GLY A 97 -12.08 -0.24 11.73
CA GLY A 97 -12.38 0.85 10.79
C GLY A 97 -11.56 2.11 11.05
N PRO A 98 -11.85 3.19 10.31
CA PRO A 98 -11.17 4.47 10.48
C PRO A 98 -11.46 5.15 11.83
N ASP A 99 -12.47 4.67 12.57
CA ASP A 99 -12.90 5.22 13.87
C ASP A 99 -11.81 5.17 14.96
N ILE A 100 -10.73 4.43 14.70
CA ILE A 100 -9.55 4.38 15.58
C ILE A 100 -8.68 5.64 15.53
N PHE A 101 -8.89 6.50 14.52
CA PHE A 101 -8.18 7.75 14.34
C PHE A 101 -9.09 8.93 14.70
N ALA A 102 -8.52 9.91 15.37
CA ALA A 102 -9.19 11.17 15.66
C ALA A 102 -8.90 12.22 14.60
N VAL A 103 -9.78 13.20 14.47
CA VAL A 103 -9.53 14.35 13.58
C VAL A 103 -8.34 15.15 14.10
N GLY A 104 -7.35 15.37 13.24
CA GLY A 104 -6.10 16.05 13.59
C GLY A 104 -4.91 15.12 13.80
N ASP A 105 -5.12 13.78 13.80
CA ASP A 105 -4.03 12.83 13.87
C ASP A 105 -3.16 12.87 12.61
N PHE A 106 -1.86 12.74 12.80
CA PHE A 106 -0.91 12.57 11.70
C PHE A 106 -0.79 11.09 11.35
N VAL A 107 -0.90 10.79 10.06
CA VAL A 107 -0.82 9.43 9.53
C VAL A 107 0.19 9.33 8.40
N ASP A 108 0.97 8.26 8.40
CA ASP A 108 1.86 7.92 7.30
C ASP A 108 1.14 7.00 6.31
N ALA A 109 1.27 7.26 5.02
CA ALA A 109 0.67 6.43 3.97
C ALA A 109 1.74 5.74 3.14
N ILE A 110 1.77 4.41 3.20
CA ILE A 110 2.66 3.57 2.40
C ILE A 110 1.84 2.94 1.28
N GLY A 111 2.25 3.13 0.04
CA GLY A 111 1.53 2.60 -1.10
C GLY A 111 2.41 2.26 -2.28
N THR A 112 1.84 1.52 -3.22
CA THR A 112 2.47 1.22 -4.50
C THR A 112 1.93 2.18 -5.56
N THR A 113 2.81 2.91 -6.22
CA THR A 113 2.44 3.81 -7.33
C THR A 113 1.92 3.02 -8.53
N LYS A 114 1.16 3.70 -9.39
CA LYS A 114 0.74 3.11 -10.67
C LYS A 114 1.98 2.74 -11.50
N GLY A 115 1.94 1.58 -12.13
CA GLY A 115 2.96 1.18 -13.08
C GLY A 115 2.99 2.14 -14.28
N ARG A 116 4.19 2.44 -14.77
CA ARG A 116 4.44 3.30 -15.94
C ARG A 116 4.92 2.53 -17.16
N GLY A 117 4.92 1.21 -17.08
CA GLY A 117 5.46 0.34 -18.12
C GLY A 117 6.99 0.38 -18.16
N PHE A 118 7.54 0.09 -19.33
CA PHE A 118 8.98 0.16 -19.57
C PHE A 118 9.40 1.62 -19.79
N GLU A 119 10.20 2.16 -18.88
CA GLU A 119 10.72 3.52 -18.93
C GLU A 119 12.23 3.51 -19.13
N GLY A 120 12.72 4.50 -19.90
CA GLY A 120 14.16 4.74 -20.04
C GLY A 120 14.76 5.26 -18.72
N VAL A 121 16.06 5.06 -18.56
CA VAL A 121 16.80 5.42 -17.32
C VAL A 121 16.74 6.91 -16.96
N VAL A 122 16.58 7.79 -17.95
CA VAL A 122 16.43 9.23 -17.73
C VAL A 122 15.12 9.54 -17.02
N ALA A 123 14.01 8.89 -17.41
CA ALA A 123 12.71 9.11 -16.80
C ALA A 123 12.59 8.38 -15.45
N ARG A 124 13.09 7.13 -15.37
CA ARG A 124 12.93 6.28 -14.19
C ARG A 124 13.86 6.64 -13.03
N TRP A 125 15.11 6.97 -13.34
CA TRP A 125 16.18 7.17 -12.36
C TRP A 125 16.78 8.57 -12.35
N SER A 126 16.22 9.47 -13.16
CA SER A 126 16.72 10.84 -13.31
C SER A 126 18.20 10.90 -13.72
N PHE A 127 18.65 9.96 -14.54
CA PHE A 127 20.01 9.98 -15.06
C PHE A 127 20.21 11.23 -15.95
N ALA A 128 21.37 11.83 -15.83
CA ALA A 128 21.79 12.87 -16.76
C ALA A 128 21.91 12.26 -18.17
N GLY A 129 21.42 12.96 -19.16
CA GLY A 129 21.68 12.63 -20.56
C GLY A 129 23.09 13.02 -20.98
N GLY A 130 23.40 12.85 -22.27
CA GLY A 130 24.62 13.46 -22.86
C GLY A 130 24.50 14.98 -22.93
N ASP A 131 25.66 15.66 -23.00
CA ASP A 131 25.72 17.11 -23.13
C ASP A 131 24.96 17.61 -24.36
N ALA A 132 24.38 18.80 -24.27
CA ALA A 132 23.62 19.39 -25.37
C ALA A 132 24.55 19.94 -26.51
N THR A 133 25.83 20.17 -26.19
CA THR A 133 26.85 20.77 -27.06
C THR A 133 28.16 19.94 -27.01
N HIS A 134 29.27 20.53 -27.32
CA HIS A 134 30.63 19.90 -27.27
C HIS A 134 30.75 18.62 -28.10
N GLY A 135 30.20 18.63 -29.33
CA GLY A 135 30.35 17.54 -30.29
C GLY A 135 29.37 16.36 -30.08
N CYS A 136 28.46 16.43 -29.17
CA CYS A 136 27.50 15.38 -28.84
C CYS A 136 26.39 15.15 -29.90
N LYS A 137 26.52 15.58 -31.11
CA LYS A 137 25.69 15.30 -32.30
C LYS A 137 24.36 14.55 -32.05
N GLY A 138 23.46 15.11 -31.22
CA GLY A 138 22.13 14.54 -30.97
C GLY A 138 22.06 13.40 -29.94
N TRP A 139 23.13 13.04 -29.27
CA TRP A 139 23.19 11.96 -28.27
C TRP A 139 22.68 12.35 -26.91
N LYS A 140 21.67 13.21 -26.86
CA LYS A 140 21.07 13.69 -25.58
C LYS A 140 20.46 12.56 -24.73
N ARG A 141 19.95 11.53 -25.39
CA ARG A 141 19.39 10.32 -24.72
C ARG A 141 19.97 9.09 -25.40
N GLN A 142 21.05 8.59 -24.89
CA GLN A 142 21.68 7.39 -25.44
C GLN A 142 20.99 6.14 -24.89
N ILE A 143 20.54 5.27 -25.82
CA ILE A 143 20.12 3.91 -25.50
C ILE A 143 21.39 3.07 -25.51
N GLY A 144 21.82 2.61 -24.35
CA GLY A 144 22.97 1.73 -24.26
C GLY A 144 23.49 1.54 -22.86
N ARG A 145 24.24 0.52 -22.63
CA ARG A 145 24.92 0.08 -21.41
C ARG A 145 24.04 -0.08 -20.17
N ALA A 146 23.39 0.95 -19.62
CA ALA A 146 22.59 0.80 -18.41
C ALA A 146 21.15 0.33 -18.69
N SER A 147 20.51 0.81 -19.76
CA SER A 147 19.11 0.49 -20.08
C SER A 147 18.91 -0.87 -20.75
N CYS A 148 19.93 -1.41 -21.43
CA CYS A 148 19.82 -2.73 -22.08
C CYS A 148 19.94 -3.92 -21.10
N ARG A 149 20.35 -3.70 -19.87
CA ARG A 149 20.59 -4.76 -18.87
C ARG A 149 19.44 -4.95 -17.87
N GLU A 150 18.55 -4.00 -17.73
CA GLU A 150 17.36 -4.17 -16.91
C GLU A 150 16.25 -4.87 -17.71
N ARG A 151 16.25 -6.17 -17.66
CA ARG A 151 15.03 -6.94 -17.87
C ARG A 151 14.21 -6.83 -16.59
N VAL A 152 13.07 -6.24 -16.70
CA VAL A 152 12.04 -6.23 -15.64
C VAL A 152 11.43 -7.63 -15.57
#